data_5e12a14869d1f714b6c151a0afdd4d52
#
_entry.id   5e12a14869d1f714b6c151a0afdd4d52
#
_cell.length_a   1.000
_cell.length_b   1.000
_cell.length_c   1.000
_cell.angle_alpha   90.00
_cell.angle_beta   90.00
_cell.angle_gamma   90.00
#
_symmetry.space_group_name_H-M   'P 1'
#
loop_
_entity.id
_entity.type
_entity.pdbx_description
1 polymer ?
#
loop_
_entity_poly.entity_id
_entity_poly.type
_entity_poly.pdbx_seq_one_letter_code
_entity_poly.pdbx_strand_id
1 'polypeptide(L)'
;MVDIMDLSEYIIYYSNIKDYGISCLKLQKILYLLQAEWLITRDERLFADKIIAWDFGVVVQEVYRKYIQWGGLDIPTSKDKSNINKFKLMVSNKTY
;
A
#
# COMPACT_ATOMS: atom_id res chain seq x y z
N MET A 1 10.38 -4.77 8.90
CA MET A 1 9.29 -4.90 7.92
C MET A 1 8.05 -4.17 8.43
N VAL A 2 7.27 -3.62 7.52
CA VAL A 2 6.04 -2.93 7.89
C VAL A 2 4.84 -3.86 7.74
N ASP A 3 3.75 -3.53 8.42
CA ASP A 3 2.48 -4.23 8.25
C ASP A 3 1.86 -3.79 6.93
N ILE A 4 1.45 -4.75 6.10
CA ILE A 4 0.96 -4.48 4.75
C ILE A 4 -0.36 -3.69 4.76
N MET A 5 -1.21 -3.91 5.76
CA MET A 5 -2.49 -3.20 5.84
C MET A 5 -2.28 -1.74 6.26
N ASP A 6 -1.36 -1.51 7.19
CA ASP A 6 -0.97 -0.14 7.58
C ASP A 6 -0.38 0.62 6.40
N LEU A 7 0.50 -0.02 5.65
CA LEU A 7 1.11 0.58 4.46
C LEU A 7 0.04 0.91 3.41
N SER A 8 -0.88 -0.02 3.16
CA SER A 8 -1.97 0.17 2.20
C SER A 8 -2.87 1.34 2.59
N GLU A 9 -3.24 1.45 3.85
CA GLU A 9 -4.05 2.55 4.35
C GLU A 9 -3.34 3.90 4.18
N TYR A 10 -2.03 3.94 4.43
CA TYR A 10 -1.24 5.15 4.24
C TYR A 10 -1.20 5.57 2.76
N ILE A 11 -1.01 4.61 1.86
CA ILE A 11 -0.98 4.89 0.42
C ILE A 11 -2.33 5.45 -0.05
N ILE A 12 -3.42 4.86 0.40
CA ILE A 12 -4.78 5.32 0.08
C ILE A 12 -5.00 6.74 0.59
N TYR A 13 -4.64 6.99 1.84
CA TYR A 13 -4.76 8.31 2.46
C TYR A 13 -3.96 9.36 1.69
N TYR A 14 -2.71 9.06 1.37
CA TYR A 14 -1.84 9.97 0.64
C TYR A 14 -2.40 10.28 -0.75
N SER A 15 -2.88 9.25 -1.45
CA SER A 15 -3.46 9.40 -2.79
C SER A 15 -4.70 10.28 -2.75
N ASN A 16 -5.53 10.14 -1.72
CA ASN A 16 -6.74 10.93 -1.56
C ASN A 16 -6.44 12.39 -1.22
N ILE A 17 -5.45 12.65 -0.36
CA ILE A 17 -5.00 14.01 -0.04
C ILE A 17 -4.50 14.73 -1.29
N LYS A 18 -3.77 14.02 -2.13
CA LYS A 18 -3.21 14.59 -3.38
C LYS A 18 -4.23 14.59 -4.52
N ASP A 19 -5.43 14.14 -4.26
CA ASP A 19 -6.51 14.06 -5.26
C ASP A 19 -6.14 13.20 -6.49
N TYR A 20 -5.27 12.22 -6.28
CA TYR A 20 -4.91 11.26 -7.35
C TYR A 20 -5.95 10.17 -7.49
N GLY A 21 -6.53 9.73 -6.35
CA GLY A 21 -7.36 8.54 -6.29
C GLY A 21 -6.53 7.28 -6.48
N ILE A 22 -7.05 6.16 -5.98
CA ILE A 22 -6.38 4.86 -6.14
C ILE A 22 -7.42 3.74 -6.11
N SER A 23 -7.42 2.92 -7.17
CA SER A 23 -8.25 1.71 -7.21
C SER A 23 -7.51 0.53 -6.57
N CYS A 24 -8.24 -0.55 -6.33
CA CYS A 24 -7.64 -1.77 -5.77
C CYS A 24 -6.46 -2.27 -6.62
N LEU A 25 -6.60 -2.30 -7.94
CA LEU A 25 -5.55 -2.77 -8.83
C LEU A 25 -4.34 -1.84 -8.86
N LYS A 26 -4.56 -0.53 -8.83
CA LYS A 26 -3.45 0.43 -8.73
C LYS A 26 -2.68 0.28 -7.44
N LEU A 27 -3.40 0.03 -6.33
CA LEU A 27 -2.77 -0.21 -5.04
C LEU A 27 -1.85 -1.44 -5.11
N GLN A 28 -2.29 -2.53 -5.74
CA GLN A 28 -1.47 -3.73 -5.90
C GLN A 28 -0.17 -3.41 -6.66
N LYS A 29 -0.25 -2.64 -7.72
CA LYS A 29 0.94 -2.26 -8.51
C LYS A 29 1.91 -1.42 -7.70
N ILE A 30 1.41 -0.48 -6.91
CA ILE A 30 2.24 0.36 -6.05
C ILE A 30 2.94 -0.48 -4.99
N LEU A 31 2.22 -1.42 -4.36
CA LEU A 31 2.81 -2.32 -3.36
C LEU A 31 3.94 -3.16 -3.98
N TYR A 32 3.72 -3.69 -5.18
CA TYR A 32 4.75 -4.43 -5.90
C TYR A 32 5.98 -3.57 -6.16
N LEU A 33 5.80 -2.37 -6.68
CA LEU A 33 6.91 -1.47 -6.98
C LEU A 33 7.70 -1.08 -5.73
N LEU A 34 7.00 -0.81 -4.63
CA LEU A 34 7.64 -0.47 -3.36
C LEU A 34 8.48 -1.64 -2.82
N GLN A 35 7.94 -2.86 -2.89
CA GLN A 35 8.68 -4.05 -2.45
C GLN A 35 9.93 -4.24 -3.31
N ALA A 36 9.80 -4.14 -4.64
CA ALA A 36 10.92 -4.31 -5.56
C ALA A 36 12.00 -3.25 -5.32
N GLU A 37 11.61 -2.00 -5.17
CA GLU A 37 12.53 -0.90 -4.88
C GLU A 37 13.29 -1.13 -3.56
N TRP A 38 12.58 -1.55 -2.54
CA TRP A 38 13.18 -1.80 -1.23
C TRP A 38 14.18 -2.94 -1.28
N LEU A 39 13.84 -4.01 -2.01
CA LEU A 39 14.76 -5.14 -2.21
C LEU A 39 16.03 -4.73 -2.96
N ILE A 40 15.88 -3.91 -4.00
CA ILE A 40 17.00 -3.47 -4.83
C ILE A 40 17.91 -2.52 -4.07
N THR A 41 17.34 -1.55 -3.35
CA THR A 41 18.11 -0.48 -2.71
C THR A 41 18.63 -0.85 -1.34
N ARG A 42 17.94 -1.72 -0.59
CA ARG A 42 18.26 -2.04 0.80
C ARG A 42 18.57 -3.51 1.06
N ASP A 43 18.40 -4.36 0.05
CA ASP A 43 18.62 -5.82 0.15
C ASP A 43 17.77 -6.44 1.28
N GLU A 44 16.57 -5.92 1.49
CA GLU A 44 15.64 -6.44 2.49
C GLU A 44 14.20 -6.22 2.01
N ARG A 45 13.26 -6.96 2.61
CA ARG A 45 11.85 -6.82 2.29
C ARG A 45 11.23 -5.64 3.04
N LEU A 46 10.38 -4.88 2.35
CA LEU A 46 9.57 -3.85 3.00
C LEU A 46 8.45 -4.48 3.83
N PHE A 47 7.82 -5.54 3.31
CA PHE A 47 6.79 -6.31 4.01
C PHE A 47 6.96 -7.79 3.75
N ALA A 48 6.37 -8.61 4.64
CA ALA A 48 6.54 -10.07 4.60
C ALA A 48 5.59 -10.78 3.64
N ASP A 49 4.46 -10.16 3.30
CA ASP A 49 3.41 -10.79 2.52
C ASP A 49 3.88 -11.16 1.12
N LYS A 50 3.40 -12.31 0.63
CA LYS A 50 3.75 -12.77 -0.70
C LYS A 50 2.98 -11.99 -1.76
N ILE A 51 3.66 -11.75 -2.88
CA ILE A 51 3.05 -11.17 -4.08
C ILE A 51 2.78 -12.31 -5.05
N ILE A 52 1.54 -12.44 -5.48
CA ILE A 52 1.10 -13.55 -6.33
C ILE A 52 0.72 -12.99 -7.70
N ALA A 53 1.16 -13.68 -8.76
CA ALA A 53 0.80 -13.31 -10.12
C ALA A 53 -0.55 -13.95 -10.49
N TRP A 54 -1.55 -13.11 -10.79
CA TRP A 54 -2.84 -13.51 -11.32
C TRP A 54 -2.96 -13.02 -12.76
N ASP A 55 -4.00 -13.46 -13.48
CA ASP A 55 -4.21 -13.13 -14.90
C ASP A 55 -4.22 -11.64 -15.18
N PHE A 56 -4.73 -10.84 -14.24
CA PHE A 56 -4.81 -9.38 -14.38
C PHE A 56 -3.64 -8.62 -13.73
N GLY A 57 -2.62 -9.33 -13.25
CA GLY A 57 -1.43 -8.71 -12.67
C GLY A 57 -1.06 -9.27 -11.31
N VAL A 58 -0.15 -8.59 -10.63
CA VAL A 58 0.36 -9.00 -9.32
C VAL A 58 -0.54 -8.51 -8.20
N VAL A 59 -0.74 -9.35 -7.17
CA VAL A 59 -1.59 -9.00 -6.02
C VAL A 59 -0.98 -9.46 -4.70
N VAL A 60 -1.22 -8.67 -3.66
CA VAL A 60 -1.11 -9.11 -2.26
C VAL A 60 -2.51 -9.51 -1.83
N GLN A 61 -2.73 -10.80 -1.59
CA GLN A 61 -4.09 -11.35 -1.42
C GLN A 61 -4.89 -10.68 -0.32
N GLU A 62 -4.29 -10.44 0.83
CA GLU A 62 -4.98 -9.83 1.97
C GLU A 62 -5.49 -8.43 1.61
N VAL A 63 -4.66 -7.63 0.96
CA VAL A 63 -5.02 -6.29 0.51
C VAL A 63 -6.12 -6.35 -0.55
N TYR A 64 -5.98 -7.28 -1.50
CA TYR A 64 -6.98 -7.47 -2.55
C TYR A 64 -8.34 -7.80 -1.98
N ARG A 65 -8.41 -8.76 -1.05
CA ARG A 65 -9.68 -9.16 -0.44
C ARG A 65 -10.37 -8.00 0.28
N LYS A 66 -9.59 -7.15 0.93
CA LYS A 66 -10.16 -6.02 1.67
C LYS A 66 -10.73 -4.95 0.74
N TYR A 67 -10.04 -4.65 -0.34
CA TYR A 67 -10.36 -3.48 -1.17
C TYR A 67 -11.07 -3.78 -2.48
N ILE A 68 -11.23 -5.04 -2.86
CA ILE A 68 -11.90 -5.39 -4.11
C ILE A 68 -13.38 -4.97 -4.14
N GLN A 69 -13.99 -4.77 -2.98
CA GLN A 69 -15.37 -4.34 -2.88
C GLN A 69 -15.64 -3.01 -3.59
N TRP A 70 -14.63 -2.17 -3.75
CA TRP A 70 -14.76 -0.91 -4.50
C TRP A 70 -14.57 -1.08 -6.01
N GLY A 71 -14.22 -2.28 -6.47
CA GLY A 71 -14.04 -2.57 -7.90
C GLY A 71 -13.00 -1.66 -8.53
N GLY A 72 -13.38 -1.00 -9.63
CA GLY A 72 -12.51 -0.03 -10.31
C GLY A 72 -12.59 1.39 -9.77
N LEU A 73 -13.41 1.62 -8.72
CA LEU A 73 -13.58 2.93 -8.11
C LEU A 73 -12.43 3.25 -7.14
N ASP A 74 -12.23 4.53 -6.89
CA ASP A 74 -11.24 4.97 -5.92
C ASP A 74 -11.65 4.56 -4.50
N ILE A 75 -10.66 4.07 -3.74
CA ILE A 75 -10.86 3.60 -2.36
C ILE A 75 -10.91 4.81 -1.43
N PRO A 76 -11.95 4.93 -0.58
CA PRO A 76 -12.01 6.03 0.39
C PRO A 76 -11.03 5.81 1.54
N THR A 77 -10.59 6.92 2.14
CA THR A 77 -9.77 6.86 3.34
C THR A 77 -10.60 6.28 4.50
N SER A 78 -9.98 5.37 5.27
CA SER A 78 -10.59 4.81 6.46
C SER A 78 -10.89 5.91 7.49
N LYS A 79 -11.98 5.74 8.24
CA LYS A 79 -12.34 6.65 9.34
C LYS A 79 -11.35 6.55 10.50
N ASP A 80 -10.74 5.38 10.70
CA ASP A 80 -9.71 5.19 11.70
C ASP A 80 -8.36 5.58 11.11
N LYS A 81 -7.82 6.70 11.59
CA LYS A 81 -6.56 7.25 11.11
C LYS A 81 -5.37 6.91 12.01
N SER A 82 -5.55 6.03 13.00
CA SER A 82 -4.46 5.69 13.93
C SER A 82 -3.23 5.13 13.23
N ASN A 83 -3.44 4.21 12.29
CA ASN A 83 -2.34 3.61 11.51
C ASN A 83 -1.68 4.63 10.60
N ILE A 84 -2.46 5.55 10.04
CA ILE A 84 -1.96 6.61 9.17
C ILE A 84 -1.03 7.55 9.94
N ASN A 85 -1.42 7.93 11.14
CA ASN A 85 -0.58 8.79 12.00
C ASN A 85 0.73 8.09 12.38
N LYS A 86 0.65 6.80 12.67
CA LYS A 86 1.83 5.98 12.95
C LYS A 86 2.81 6.00 11.77
N PHE A 87 2.31 5.83 10.55
CA PHE A 87 3.14 5.88 9.34
C PHE A 87 3.72 7.26 9.08
N LYS A 88 2.95 8.32 9.29
CA LYS A 88 3.45 9.69 9.17
C LYS A 88 4.63 9.93 10.08
N LEU A 89 4.57 9.48 11.32
CA LEU A 89 5.67 9.60 12.27
C LEU A 89 6.90 8.84 11.80
N MET A 90 6.71 7.62 11.30
CA MET A 90 7.81 6.82 10.76
C MET A 90 8.50 7.51 9.58
N VAL A 91 7.72 8.06 8.65
CA VAL A 91 8.26 8.74 7.47
C VAL A 91 8.98 10.03 7.85
N SER A 92 8.43 10.83 8.76
CA SER A 92 9.04 12.09 9.18
C SER A 92 10.31 11.89 10.00
N ASN A 93 10.47 10.74 10.67
CA ASN A 93 11.67 10.43 11.45
C ASN A 93 12.79 9.85 10.59
N LYS A 94 12.52 9.51 9.35
CA LYS A 94 13.55 9.04 8.41
C LYS A 94 14.08 10.23 7.63
N THR A 95 15.21 10.73 8.03
CA THR A 95 15.95 11.74 7.27
C THR A 95 16.73 11.04 6.17
N TYR A 96 16.47 11.44 4.98
CA TYR A 96 17.23 10.97 3.82
C TYR A 96 18.16 12.07 3.38
#